data_9a8b35a46e1d51b02593d80439f2585b
#
_entry.id   9a8b35a46e1d51b02593d80439f2585b
#
_cell.length_a   1.000
_cell.length_b   1.000
_cell.length_c   1.000
_cell.angle_alpha   90.00
_cell.angle_beta   90.00
_cell.angle_gamma   90.00
#
_symmetry.space_group_name_H-M   'P 1'
#
loop_
_entity.id
_entity.type
_entity.pdbx_description
1 polymer ?
#
loop_
_entity_poly.entity_id
_entity_poly.type
_entity_poly.pdbx_seq_one_letter_code
_entity_poly.pdbx_strand_id
1 'polypeptide(L)'
;MFSFISVVVPVYREQASIQDFLIHIGQVFSGAGYEIIVVDGSPGRETLAAVHDPDIKAVPSDPGRSRQMNQGASVAQGDVLLFVHVDTRLPDHAPNFVLQALEEEKIVGGAFSLGIDSRDLFLRLIAFVANLRTRWTRVPYGDQAIFMRTKYFQKIGMFPDIPLMEDLELMHRVKRQGWRIVILPQRALTSPRRWLQEGKLMGTLRNWVLRILYHCGVPAEKLAGYYKVANKKRDL
;
A
#
# COMPACT_ATOMS: atom_id res chain seq x y z
N MET A 1 15.34 -15.43 12.92
CA MET A 1 15.58 -13.99 12.72
C MET A 1 15.12 -13.66 11.29
N PHE A 2 14.25 -12.67 11.10
CA PHE A 2 13.87 -12.25 9.74
C PHE A 2 15.02 -11.45 9.16
N SER A 3 15.41 -11.75 7.92
CA SER A 3 16.56 -11.11 7.29
C SER A 3 16.27 -10.58 5.90
N PHE A 4 15.13 -10.93 5.29
CA PHE A 4 14.85 -10.61 3.91
C PHE A 4 13.43 -10.07 3.70
N ILE A 5 13.33 -8.89 3.08
CA ILE A 5 12.07 -8.20 2.82
C ILE A 5 11.79 -8.17 1.32
N SER A 6 10.62 -8.64 0.90
CA SER A 6 10.14 -8.45 -0.46
C SER A 6 9.28 -7.19 -0.52
N VAL A 7 9.77 -6.17 -1.23
CA VAL A 7 9.04 -4.92 -1.50
C VAL A 7 8.19 -5.13 -2.75
N VAL A 8 6.88 -5.22 -2.56
CA VAL A 8 5.90 -5.43 -3.65
C VAL A 8 5.30 -4.09 -4.06
N VAL A 9 5.47 -3.73 -5.32
CA VAL A 9 5.10 -2.42 -5.87
C VAL A 9 4.07 -2.59 -6.99
N PRO A 10 2.76 -2.44 -6.69
CA PRO A 10 1.73 -2.47 -7.73
C PRO A 10 1.76 -1.16 -8.52
N VAL A 11 1.84 -1.25 -9.85
CA VAL A 11 1.91 -0.09 -10.75
C VAL A 11 0.89 -0.18 -11.89
N TYR A 12 0.44 0.97 -12.36
CA TYR A 12 -0.45 1.09 -13.51
C TYR A 12 -0.17 2.40 -14.26
N ARG A 13 0.55 2.32 -15.38
CA ARG A 13 0.98 3.49 -16.19
C ARG A 13 1.80 4.50 -15.39
N GLU A 14 2.78 4.02 -14.63
CA GLU A 14 3.64 4.85 -13.77
C GLU A 14 5.09 4.93 -14.30
N GLN A 15 5.28 4.83 -15.62
CA GLN A 15 6.59 4.87 -16.28
C GLN A 15 7.38 6.13 -15.98
N ALA A 16 6.69 7.26 -15.72
CA ALA A 16 7.36 8.53 -15.40
C ALA A 16 7.88 8.59 -13.95
N SER A 17 7.33 7.78 -13.04
CA SER A 17 7.62 7.87 -11.60
C SER A 17 8.44 6.70 -11.08
N ILE A 18 8.50 5.59 -11.84
CA ILE A 18 9.07 4.34 -11.35
C ILE A 18 10.57 4.45 -11.04
N GLN A 19 11.36 5.13 -11.88
CA GLN A 19 12.80 5.22 -11.69
C GLN A 19 13.17 5.97 -10.40
N ASP A 20 12.55 7.12 -10.15
CA ASP A 20 12.77 7.90 -8.93
C ASP A 20 12.38 7.10 -7.68
N PHE A 21 11.31 6.32 -7.77
CA PHE A 21 10.88 5.43 -6.70
C PHE A 21 11.92 4.33 -6.44
N LEU A 22 12.42 3.66 -7.49
CA LEU A 22 13.40 2.58 -7.36
C LEU A 22 14.72 3.07 -6.75
N ILE A 23 15.20 4.25 -7.18
CA ILE A 23 16.38 4.89 -6.59
C ILE A 23 16.14 5.14 -5.09
N HIS A 24 14.98 5.68 -4.73
CA HIS A 24 14.64 5.94 -3.33
C HIS A 24 14.61 4.64 -2.50
N ILE A 25 13.98 3.58 -2.98
CA ILE A 25 13.95 2.29 -2.26
C ILE A 25 15.35 1.72 -2.12
N GLY A 26 16.18 1.76 -3.17
CA GLY A 26 17.57 1.31 -3.09
C GLY A 26 18.39 2.05 -2.02
N GLN A 27 18.18 3.35 -1.87
CA GLN A 27 18.83 4.16 -0.83
C GLN A 27 18.34 3.78 0.59
N VAL A 28 17.01 3.68 0.78
CA VAL A 28 16.39 3.36 2.07
C VAL A 28 16.75 1.95 2.55
N PHE A 29 16.91 1.00 1.63
CA PHE A 29 17.21 -0.41 1.93
C PHE A 29 18.71 -0.74 1.86
N SER A 30 19.57 0.25 1.63
CA SER A 30 21.02 0.04 1.58
C SER A 30 21.52 -0.69 2.84
N GLY A 31 22.23 -1.81 2.65
CA GLY A 31 22.74 -2.65 3.74
C GLY A 31 21.73 -3.61 4.37
N ALA A 32 20.47 -3.65 3.91
CA ALA A 32 19.48 -4.64 4.31
C ALA A 32 19.38 -5.77 3.25
N GLY A 33 18.88 -6.93 3.65
CA GLY A 33 18.50 -7.99 2.73
C GLY A 33 17.10 -7.72 2.15
N TYR A 34 17.00 -7.49 0.84
CA TYR A 34 15.72 -7.21 0.20
C TYR A 34 15.69 -7.59 -1.28
N GLU A 35 14.50 -7.63 -1.82
CA GLU A 35 14.22 -7.65 -3.26
C GLU A 35 13.10 -6.66 -3.58
N ILE A 36 13.06 -6.18 -4.83
CA ILE A 36 11.97 -5.34 -5.32
C ILE A 36 11.21 -6.12 -6.40
N ILE A 37 9.88 -6.14 -6.29
CA ILE A 37 8.98 -6.80 -7.22
C ILE A 37 8.00 -5.75 -7.74
N VAL A 38 8.22 -5.29 -8.97
CA VAL A 38 7.34 -4.34 -9.66
C VAL A 38 6.29 -5.13 -10.42
N VAL A 39 5.02 -4.91 -10.09
CA VAL A 39 3.90 -5.64 -10.68
C VAL A 39 3.01 -4.71 -11.48
N ASP A 40 3.05 -4.83 -12.81
CA ASP A 40 2.32 -3.93 -13.71
C ASP A 40 1.01 -4.55 -14.19
N GLY A 41 -0.10 -3.87 -13.85
CA GLY A 41 -1.45 -4.20 -14.28
C GLY A 41 -1.88 -3.48 -15.58
N SER A 42 -1.02 -2.64 -16.19
CA SER A 42 -1.38 -1.94 -17.42
C SER A 42 -1.33 -2.86 -18.65
N PRO A 43 -2.24 -2.70 -19.62
CA PRO A 43 -2.26 -3.58 -20.81
C PRO A 43 -0.97 -3.54 -21.63
N GLY A 44 -0.35 -2.37 -21.75
CA GLY A 44 0.88 -2.18 -22.55
C GLY A 44 2.16 -2.44 -21.78
N ARG A 45 2.09 -2.69 -20.45
CA ARG A 45 3.28 -2.93 -19.60
C ARG A 45 4.31 -1.79 -19.65
N GLU A 46 3.84 -0.57 -19.84
CA GLU A 46 4.67 0.61 -20.04
C GLU A 46 5.61 0.86 -18.88
N THR A 47 5.15 0.55 -17.66
CA THR A 47 5.98 0.72 -16.46
C THR A 47 7.11 -0.30 -16.39
N LEU A 48 6.85 -1.58 -16.77
CA LEU A 48 7.92 -2.59 -16.78
C LEU A 48 8.98 -2.28 -17.83
N ALA A 49 8.59 -1.74 -18.99
CA ALA A 49 9.54 -1.30 -20.03
C ALA A 49 10.46 -0.18 -19.55
N ALA A 50 10.06 0.59 -18.53
CA ALA A 50 10.86 1.64 -17.92
C ALA A 50 11.73 1.15 -16.76
N VAL A 51 11.64 -0.10 -16.33
CA VAL A 51 12.50 -0.70 -15.30
C VAL A 51 13.77 -1.21 -15.98
N HIS A 52 14.90 -0.59 -15.68
CA HIS A 52 16.19 -0.89 -16.34
C HIS A 52 17.14 -1.74 -15.48
N ASP A 53 16.88 -1.83 -14.17
CA ASP A 53 17.70 -2.57 -13.22
C ASP A 53 17.37 -4.08 -13.32
N PRO A 54 18.34 -4.96 -13.70
CA PRO A 54 18.11 -6.39 -13.84
C PRO A 54 17.86 -7.11 -12.51
N ASP A 55 18.22 -6.51 -11.38
CA ASP A 55 18.00 -7.09 -10.06
C ASP A 55 16.55 -6.92 -9.59
N ILE A 56 15.75 -6.13 -10.30
CA ILE A 56 14.35 -5.91 -10.00
C ILE A 56 13.48 -6.94 -10.72
N LYS A 57 12.64 -7.64 -9.95
CA LYS A 57 11.67 -8.57 -10.54
C LYS A 57 10.53 -7.80 -11.20
N ALA A 58 10.47 -7.80 -12.52
CA ALA A 58 9.42 -7.23 -13.34
C ALA A 58 8.33 -8.28 -13.62
N VAL A 59 7.13 -8.10 -13.09
CA VAL A 59 6.06 -9.10 -13.13
C VAL A 59 4.81 -8.51 -13.79
N PRO A 60 4.30 -9.08 -14.88
CA PRO A 60 3.01 -8.69 -15.45
C PRO A 60 1.85 -9.26 -14.61
N SER A 61 0.74 -8.52 -14.57
CA SER A 61 -0.50 -8.94 -13.89
C SER A 61 -1.72 -8.44 -14.65
N ASP A 62 -2.88 -8.98 -14.34
CA ASP A 62 -4.15 -8.37 -14.71
C ASP A 62 -4.37 -7.07 -13.93
N PRO A 63 -5.18 -6.13 -14.47
CA PRO A 63 -5.54 -4.91 -13.78
C PRO A 63 -6.26 -5.20 -12.46
N GLY A 64 -5.85 -4.52 -11.41
CA GLY A 64 -6.45 -4.63 -10.09
C GLY A 64 -5.40 -4.66 -8.99
N ARG A 65 -5.48 -3.68 -8.08
CA ARG A 65 -4.45 -3.50 -7.04
C ARG A 65 -4.25 -4.76 -6.19
N SER A 66 -5.34 -5.41 -5.76
CA SER A 66 -5.29 -6.68 -5.04
C SER A 66 -4.61 -7.78 -5.84
N ARG A 67 -4.95 -7.93 -7.12
CA ARG A 67 -4.35 -8.93 -8.03
C ARG A 67 -2.86 -8.71 -8.19
N GLN A 68 -2.45 -7.46 -8.43
CA GLN A 68 -1.04 -7.10 -8.57
C GLN A 68 -0.26 -7.39 -7.27
N MET A 69 -0.77 -6.98 -6.11
CA MET A 69 -0.13 -7.25 -4.83
C MET A 69 -0.03 -8.75 -4.54
N ASN A 70 -1.07 -9.52 -4.85
CA ASN A 70 -1.07 -10.98 -4.70
C ASN A 70 -0.09 -11.65 -5.65
N GLN A 71 -0.04 -11.22 -6.92
CA GLN A 71 0.91 -11.71 -7.90
C GLN A 71 2.35 -11.46 -7.45
N GLY A 72 2.65 -10.27 -6.94
CA GLY A 72 3.96 -9.96 -6.38
C GLY A 72 4.30 -10.83 -5.17
N ALA A 73 3.33 -11.01 -4.26
CA ALA A 73 3.51 -11.85 -3.09
C ALA A 73 3.72 -13.34 -3.42
N SER A 74 3.17 -13.82 -4.55
CA SER A 74 3.33 -15.22 -4.98
C SER A 74 4.74 -15.55 -5.47
N VAL A 75 5.49 -14.56 -5.96
CA VAL A 75 6.86 -14.72 -6.45
C VAL A 75 7.92 -14.19 -5.47
N ALA A 76 7.46 -13.68 -4.34
CA ALA A 76 8.31 -13.14 -3.28
C ALA A 76 9.07 -14.25 -2.55
N GLN A 77 10.34 -13.97 -2.22
CA GLN A 77 11.22 -14.88 -1.49
C GLN A 77 11.46 -14.45 -0.04
N GLY A 78 11.02 -13.23 0.30
CA GLY A 78 11.23 -12.67 1.64
C GLY A 78 10.34 -13.27 2.71
N ASP A 79 10.88 -13.31 3.93
CA ASP A 79 10.11 -13.67 5.13
C ASP A 79 9.03 -12.64 5.45
N VAL A 80 9.22 -11.42 4.95
CA VAL A 80 8.34 -10.28 5.15
C VAL A 80 7.97 -9.67 3.80
N LEU A 81 6.68 -9.46 3.58
CA LEU A 81 6.14 -8.68 2.46
C LEU A 81 5.94 -7.24 2.94
N LEU A 82 6.36 -6.28 2.13
CA LEU A 82 6.11 -4.86 2.31
C LEU A 82 5.47 -4.30 1.03
N PHE A 83 4.22 -3.89 1.12
CA PHE A 83 3.45 -3.35 -0.01
C PHE A 83 3.61 -1.83 -0.05
N VAL A 84 4.18 -1.29 -1.12
CA VAL A 84 4.46 0.14 -1.26
C VAL A 84 3.94 0.65 -2.60
N HIS A 85 3.21 1.76 -2.59
CA HIS A 85 2.80 2.42 -3.84
C HIS A 85 3.93 3.30 -4.38
N VAL A 86 4.01 3.43 -5.70
CA VAL A 86 5.08 4.18 -6.40
C VAL A 86 5.13 5.67 -6.01
N ASP A 87 4.04 6.23 -5.52
CA ASP A 87 3.94 7.61 -5.05
C ASP A 87 4.19 7.77 -3.53
N THR A 88 4.71 6.72 -2.88
CA THR A 88 4.98 6.69 -1.44
C THR A 88 6.49 6.65 -1.19
N ARG A 89 6.98 7.57 -0.36
CA ARG A 89 8.35 7.59 0.14
C ARG A 89 8.39 7.01 1.55
N LEU A 90 9.22 6.00 1.74
CA LEU A 90 9.48 5.40 3.04
C LEU A 90 10.46 6.26 3.85
N PRO A 91 10.39 6.23 5.19
CA PRO A 91 11.39 6.89 6.02
C PRO A 91 12.75 6.18 5.93
N ASP A 92 13.83 6.93 6.17
CA ASP A 92 15.16 6.35 6.30
C ASP A 92 15.14 5.21 7.32
N HIS A 93 15.91 4.15 7.04
CA HIS A 93 15.97 2.94 7.87
C HIS A 93 14.63 2.19 8.01
N ALA A 94 13.69 2.35 7.08
CA ALA A 94 12.41 1.64 7.09
C ALA A 94 12.54 0.12 7.30
N PRO A 95 13.53 -0.59 6.68
CA PRO A 95 13.73 -2.02 6.93
C PRO A 95 13.96 -2.34 8.41
N ASN A 96 14.77 -1.55 9.09
CA ASN A 96 15.10 -1.78 10.50
C ASN A 96 13.85 -1.65 11.38
N PHE A 97 13.01 -0.65 11.15
CA PHE A 97 11.75 -0.48 11.88
C PHE A 97 10.78 -1.64 11.65
N VAL A 98 10.69 -2.14 10.41
CA VAL A 98 9.86 -3.30 10.07
C VAL A 98 10.38 -4.56 10.76
N LEU A 99 11.67 -4.84 10.67
CA LEU A 99 12.28 -6.04 11.27
C LEU A 99 12.18 -6.01 12.79
N GLN A 100 12.51 -4.90 13.42
CA GLN A 100 12.39 -4.70 14.87
C GLN A 100 10.95 -4.91 15.37
N ALA A 101 9.97 -4.36 14.64
CA ALA A 101 8.56 -4.54 14.99
C ALA A 101 8.11 -6.00 14.93
N LEU A 102 8.75 -6.80 14.09
CA LEU A 102 8.46 -8.22 13.92
C LEU A 102 9.33 -9.13 14.83
N GLU A 103 10.18 -8.61 15.69
CA GLU A 103 10.87 -9.42 16.72
C GLU A 103 9.88 -10.02 17.73
N GLU A 104 8.82 -9.29 18.06
CA GLU A 104 7.72 -9.82 18.88
C GLU A 104 6.90 -10.84 18.07
N GLU A 105 6.97 -12.12 18.45
CA GLU A 105 6.31 -13.22 17.71
C GLU A 105 4.80 -13.05 17.54
N LYS A 106 4.14 -12.38 18.49
CA LYS A 106 2.71 -12.11 18.46
C LYS A 106 2.31 -11.07 17.39
N ILE A 107 3.26 -10.30 16.87
CA ILE A 107 3.04 -9.33 15.80
C ILE A 107 3.19 -10.03 14.46
N VAL A 108 2.10 -10.11 13.70
CA VAL A 108 2.10 -10.75 12.37
C VAL A 108 2.41 -9.77 11.24
N GLY A 109 2.31 -8.46 11.50
CA GLY A 109 2.51 -7.40 10.52
C GLY A 109 2.24 -6.04 11.10
N GLY A 110 2.14 -5.03 10.23
CA GLY A 110 1.87 -3.66 10.62
C GLY A 110 1.81 -2.71 9.44
N ALA A 111 1.90 -1.43 9.75
CA ALA A 111 1.99 -0.36 8.77
C ALA A 111 2.73 0.85 9.37
N PHE A 112 3.21 1.72 8.53
CA PHE A 112 3.71 3.03 8.92
C PHE A 112 2.55 4.00 9.24
N SER A 113 2.83 5.07 9.95
CA SER A 113 1.91 6.19 10.05
C SER A 113 1.82 6.91 8.70
N LEU A 114 0.65 7.44 8.36
CA LEU A 114 0.46 8.22 7.14
C LEU A 114 1.15 9.58 7.27
N GLY A 115 1.93 9.95 6.27
CA GLY A 115 2.33 11.31 5.99
C GLY A 115 1.85 11.72 4.60
N ILE A 116 1.56 13.00 4.40
CA ILE A 116 1.30 13.57 3.07
C ILE A 116 2.41 14.57 2.81
N ASP A 117 3.10 14.42 1.68
CA ASP A 117 4.20 15.32 1.28
C ASP A 117 3.65 16.68 0.86
N SER A 118 3.25 17.47 1.86
CA SER A 118 2.67 18.78 1.64
C SER A 118 2.82 19.67 2.88
N ARG A 119 3.03 20.99 2.63
CA ARG A 119 2.98 22.03 3.67
C ARG A 119 1.56 22.48 4.00
N ASP A 120 0.57 22.02 3.26
CA ASP A 120 -0.84 22.38 3.43
C ASP A 120 -1.38 21.86 4.77
N LEU A 121 -1.87 22.76 5.61
CA LEU A 121 -2.39 22.45 6.94
C LEU A 121 -3.60 21.50 6.91
N PHE A 122 -4.46 21.62 5.89
CA PHE A 122 -5.62 20.77 5.75
C PHE A 122 -5.22 19.31 5.43
N LEU A 123 -4.24 19.11 4.55
CA LEU A 123 -3.69 17.77 4.27
C LEU A 123 -2.98 17.18 5.49
N ARG A 124 -2.28 18.00 6.27
CA ARG A 124 -1.69 17.57 7.55
C ARG A 124 -2.74 17.15 8.56
N LEU A 125 -3.88 17.87 8.63
CA LEU A 125 -5.01 17.50 9.47
C LEU A 125 -5.62 16.16 9.01
N ILE A 126 -5.78 15.95 7.70
CA ILE A 126 -6.26 14.67 7.15
C ILE A 126 -5.33 13.52 7.60
N ALA A 127 -4.02 13.68 7.46
CA ALA A 127 -3.05 12.67 7.89
C ALA A 127 -3.13 12.42 9.40
N PHE A 128 -3.29 13.46 10.21
CA PHE A 128 -3.44 13.34 11.66
C PHE A 128 -4.69 12.53 12.04
N VAL A 129 -5.85 12.88 11.48
CA VAL A 129 -7.12 12.16 11.73
C VAL A 129 -7.05 10.72 11.25
N ALA A 130 -6.44 10.48 10.07
CA ALA A 130 -6.21 9.13 9.55
C ALA A 130 -5.35 8.28 10.50
N ASN A 131 -4.27 8.86 11.04
CA ASN A 131 -3.38 8.18 11.98
C ASN A 131 -4.08 7.89 13.32
N LEU A 132 -4.85 8.85 13.85
CA LEU A 132 -5.62 8.64 15.08
C LEU A 132 -6.59 7.47 14.91
N ARG A 133 -7.36 7.46 13.82
CA ARG A 133 -8.25 6.37 13.49
C ARG A 133 -7.49 5.04 13.37
N THR A 134 -6.37 5.00 12.62
CA THR A 134 -5.61 3.77 12.39
C THR A 134 -5.04 3.21 13.70
N ARG A 135 -4.57 4.07 14.61
CA ARG A 135 -4.09 3.65 15.94
C ARG A 135 -5.20 3.02 16.79
N TRP A 136 -6.41 3.57 16.72
CA TRP A 136 -7.56 3.06 17.47
C TRP A 136 -8.12 1.78 16.84
N THR A 137 -8.33 1.82 15.52
CA THR A 137 -8.98 0.70 14.83
C THR A 137 -8.03 -0.42 14.49
N ARG A 138 -6.71 -0.19 14.46
CA ARG A 138 -5.72 -1.15 13.92
C ARG A 138 -6.07 -1.61 12.51
N VAL A 139 -6.58 -0.70 11.67
CA VAL A 139 -6.93 -0.92 10.28
C VAL A 139 -6.20 0.12 9.42
N PRO A 140 -4.92 -0.10 9.08
CA PRO A 140 -4.19 0.73 8.14
C PRO A 140 -4.74 0.57 6.73
N TYR A 141 -4.46 1.56 5.88
CA TYR A 141 -4.75 1.54 4.46
C TYR A 141 -3.48 1.37 3.63
N GLY A 142 -3.63 1.06 2.33
CA GLY A 142 -2.53 0.79 1.43
C GLY A 142 -1.50 1.91 1.32
N ASP A 143 -1.90 3.17 1.49
CA ASP A 143 -1.03 4.36 1.50
C ASP A 143 -0.13 4.46 2.77
N GLN A 144 -0.29 3.55 3.72
CA GLN A 144 0.52 3.45 4.93
C GLN A 144 1.62 2.38 4.84
N ALA A 145 1.95 1.89 3.66
CA ALA A 145 2.96 0.86 3.42
C ALA A 145 2.80 -0.33 4.39
N ILE A 146 1.78 -1.14 4.13
CA ILE A 146 1.45 -2.32 4.94
C ILE A 146 2.56 -3.35 4.80
N PHE A 147 3.02 -3.90 5.93
CA PHE A 147 3.93 -5.04 5.94
C PHE A 147 3.35 -6.22 6.72
N MET A 148 3.70 -7.43 6.31
CA MET A 148 3.23 -8.66 6.97
C MET A 148 4.23 -9.79 6.78
N ARG A 149 4.35 -10.66 7.79
CA ARG A 149 5.10 -11.91 7.63
C ARG A 149 4.47 -12.74 6.53
N THR A 150 5.25 -13.17 5.56
CA THR A 150 4.80 -13.89 4.37
C THR A 150 3.92 -15.09 4.72
N LYS A 151 4.32 -15.89 5.72
CA LYS A 151 3.54 -17.05 6.16
C LYS A 151 2.13 -16.72 6.65
N TYR A 152 1.94 -15.58 7.33
CA TYR A 152 0.62 -15.15 7.81
C TYR A 152 -0.22 -14.54 6.70
N PHE A 153 0.40 -13.81 5.76
CA PHE A 153 -0.27 -13.28 4.60
C PHE A 153 -0.84 -14.39 3.70
N GLN A 154 -0.06 -15.45 3.47
CA GLN A 154 -0.53 -16.64 2.75
C GLN A 154 -1.63 -17.37 3.51
N LYS A 155 -1.44 -17.61 4.81
CA LYS A 155 -2.40 -18.31 5.68
C LYS A 155 -3.76 -17.64 5.73
N ILE A 156 -3.82 -16.29 5.67
CA ILE A 156 -5.08 -15.54 5.73
C ILE A 156 -5.81 -15.47 4.38
N GLY A 157 -5.21 -16.00 3.31
CA GLY A 157 -5.75 -16.02 1.96
C GLY A 157 -5.48 -14.75 1.17
N MET A 158 -4.38 -14.05 1.49
CA MET A 158 -3.88 -12.87 0.77
C MET A 158 -4.92 -11.72 0.70
N PHE A 159 -4.74 -10.74 -0.17
CA PHE A 159 -5.76 -9.73 -0.42
C PHE A 159 -6.96 -10.36 -1.14
N PRO A 160 -8.20 -10.00 -0.77
CA PRO A 160 -9.37 -10.44 -1.53
C PRO A 160 -9.36 -9.82 -2.94
N ASP A 161 -9.85 -10.58 -3.93
CA ASP A 161 -9.97 -10.08 -5.31
C ASP A 161 -11.23 -9.20 -5.43
N ILE A 162 -11.14 -8.01 -4.86
CA ILE A 162 -12.19 -6.97 -4.91
C ILE A 162 -11.61 -5.67 -5.45
N PRO A 163 -12.41 -4.87 -6.18
CA PRO A 163 -11.91 -3.68 -6.87
C PRO A 163 -11.58 -2.50 -5.94
N LEU A 164 -12.02 -2.54 -4.68
CA LEU A 164 -11.83 -1.48 -3.70
C LEU A 164 -11.93 -2.08 -2.29
N MET A 165 -11.26 -1.47 -1.29
CA MET A 165 -11.28 -1.87 0.13
C MET A 165 -10.58 -3.21 0.42
N GLU A 166 -9.69 -3.67 -0.43
CA GLU A 166 -8.92 -4.90 -0.25
C GLU A 166 -8.04 -4.87 1.01
N ASP A 167 -7.46 -3.72 1.31
CA ASP A 167 -6.65 -3.46 2.51
C ASP A 167 -7.50 -3.52 3.81
N LEU A 168 -8.68 -2.92 3.76
CA LEU A 168 -9.63 -2.94 4.85
C LEU A 168 -10.09 -4.37 5.16
N GLU A 169 -10.47 -5.14 4.13
CA GLU A 169 -10.92 -6.53 4.32
C GLU A 169 -9.79 -7.44 4.81
N LEU A 170 -8.57 -7.27 4.30
CA LEU A 170 -7.40 -7.99 4.83
C LEU A 170 -7.25 -7.73 6.33
N MET A 171 -7.32 -6.49 6.78
CA MET A 171 -7.20 -6.14 8.20
C MET A 171 -8.36 -6.66 9.05
N HIS A 172 -9.56 -6.72 8.50
CA HIS A 172 -10.70 -7.35 9.17
C HIS A 172 -10.49 -8.85 9.35
N ARG A 173 -9.93 -9.55 8.35
CA ARG A 173 -9.55 -10.96 8.47
C ARG A 173 -8.48 -11.16 9.53
N VAL A 174 -7.44 -10.33 9.56
CA VAL A 174 -6.39 -10.35 10.60
C VAL A 174 -7.00 -10.25 12.00
N LYS A 175 -7.93 -9.33 12.20
CA LYS A 175 -8.62 -9.15 13.48
C LYS A 175 -9.50 -10.34 13.86
N ARG A 176 -10.24 -10.91 12.90
CA ARG A 176 -11.07 -12.10 13.14
C ARG A 176 -10.26 -13.31 13.59
N GLN A 177 -9.00 -13.39 13.18
CA GLN A 177 -8.05 -14.41 13.65
C GLN A 177 -7.44 -14.10 15.03
N GLY A 178 -7.75 -12.96 15.64
CA GLY A 178 -7.14 -12.53 16.89
C GLY A 178 -5.66 -12.14 16.75
N TRP A 179 -5.16 -11.94 15.53
CA TRP A 179 -3.77 -11.61 15.29
C TRP A 179 -3.50 -10.13 15.53
N ARG A 180 -2.28 -9.84 15.97
CA ARG A 180 -1.88 -8.47 16.32
C ARG A 180 -1.02 -7.85 15.22
N ILE A 181 -1.27 -6.57 14.95
CA ILE A 181 -0.43 -5.73 14.11
C ILE A 181 0.04 -4.51 14.88
N VAL A 182 1.14 -3.91 14.43
CA VAL A 182 1.69 -2.67 14.97
C VAL A 182 1.51 -1.52 13.98
N ILE A 183 1.32 -0.31 14.51
CA ILE A 183 1.38 0.92 13.71
C ILE A 183 2.61 1.69 14.13
N LEU A 184 3.57 1.74 13.22
CA LEU A 184 4.85 2.41 13.43
C LEU A 184 4.64 3.93 13.52
N PRO A 185 5.31 4.64 14.42
CA PRO A 185 5.23 6.10 14.51
C PRO A 185 5.90 6.80 13.32
N GLN A 186 6.87 6.16 12.69
CA GLN A 186 7.53 6.65 11.47
C GLN A 186 6.50 6.78 10.34
N ARG A 187 6.71 7.77 9.46
CA ARG A 187 5.72 8.11 8.42
C ARG A 187 6.16 7.62 7.06
N ALA A 188 5.26 6.92 6.37
CA ALA A 188 5.30 6.77 4.93
C ALA A 188 4.67 8.04 4.30
N LEU A 189 5.44 8.75 3.47
CA LEU A 189 5.01 10.00 2.85
C LEU A 189 4.41 9.72 1.49
N THR A 190 3.09 9.90 1.34
CA THR A 190 2.40 9.76 0.05
C THR A 190 2.29 11.11 -0.66
N SER A 191 2.29 11.09 -1.99
CA SER A 191 2.14 12.28 -2.81
C SER A 191 0.79 12.96 -2.61
N PRO A 192 0.72 14.30 -2.55
CA PRO A 192 -0.53 15.04 -2.51
C PRO A 192 -1.29 15.06 -3.84
N ARG A 193 -0.68 14.52 -4.93
CA ARG A 193 -1.18 14.58 -6.33
C ARG A 193 -2.67 14.29 -6.42
N ARG A 194 -3.13 13.24 -5.77
CA ARG A 194 -4.52 12.82 -5.79
C ARG A 194 -5.47 13.85 -5.18
N TRP A 195 -5.12 14.42 -4.01
CA TRP A 195 -5.93 15.47 -3.38
C TRP A 195 -5.95 16.77 -4.17
N LEU A 196 -4.85 17.08 -4.85
CA LEU A 196 -4.76 18.26 -5.73
C LEU A 196 -5.62 18.09 -6.97
N GLN A 197 -5.66 16.88 -7.56
CA GLN A 197 -6.47 16.58 -8.75
C GLN A 197 -7.95 16.43 -8.42
N GLU A 198 -8.30 15.75 -7.34
CA GLU A 198 -9.69 15.43 -6.98
C GLU A 198 -10.39 16.52 -6.17
N GLY A 199 -9.63 17.51 -5.68
CA GLY A 199 -10.10 18.49 -4.69
C GLY A 199 -10.01 17.92 -3.27
N LYS A 200 -9.31 18.64 -2.40
CA LYS A 200 -8.94 18.17 -1.05
C LYS A 200 -10.14 17.72 -0.22
N LEU A 201 -11.18 18.54 -0.18
CA LEU A 201 -12.39 18.28 0.62
C LEU A 201 -13.26 17.17 -0.01
N MET A 202 -13.52 17.28 -1.32
CA MET A 202 -14.40 16.35 -2.03
C MET A 202 -13.83 14.94 -2.07
N GLY A 203 -12.53 14.80 -2.38
CA GLY A 203 -11.84 13.50 -2.39
C GLY A 203 -11.85 12.83 -1.02
N THR A 204 -11.60 13.62 0.04
CA THR A 204 -11.62 13.12 1.42
C THR A 204 -13.02 12.68 1.83
N LEU A 205 -14.04 13.51 1.61
CA LEU A 205 -15.43 13.19 1.95
C LEU A 205 -15.91 11.95 1.21
N ARG A 206 -15.64 11.86 -0.11
CA ARG A 206 -15.96 10.67 -0.91
C ARG A 206 -15.35 9.41 -0.31
N ASN A 207 -14.06 9.44 0.03
CA ASN A 207 -13.39 8.28 0.60
C ASN A 207 -14.00 7.86 1.94
N TRP A 208 -14.44 8.81 2.75
CA TRP A 208 -15.13 8.53 4.01
C TRP A 208 -16.50 7.90 3.78
N VAL A 209 -17.29 8.48 2.87
CA VAL A 209 -18.61 7.95 2.50
C VAL A 209 -18.50 6.51 1.98
N LEU A 210 -17.57 6.24 1.05
CA LEU A 210 -17.36 4.89 0.51
C LEU A 210 -17.00 3.87 1.60
N ARG A 211 -16.22 4.27 2.60
CA ARG A 211 -15.86 3.41 3.74
C ARG A 211 -17.05 3.13 4.64
N ILE A 212 -17.85 4.16 4.96
CA ILE A 212 -19.07 4.00 5.75
C ILE A 212 -20.03 3.06 5.03
N LEU A 213 -20.25 3.26 3.73
CA LEU A 213 -21.10 2.39 2.92
C LEU A 213 -20.59 0.94 2.89
N TYR A 214 -19.28 0.74 2.80
CA TYR A 214 -18.70 -0.60 2.88
C TYR A 214 -18.95 -1.26 4.23
N HIS A 215 -18.77 -0.53 5.34
CA HIS A 215 -19.11 -1.02 6.68
C HIS A 215 -20.61 -1.31 6.87
N CYS A 216 -21.47 -0.59 6.15
CA CYS A 216 -22.91 -0.87 6.10
C CYS A 216 -23.28 -2.06 5.18
N GLY A 217 -22.29 -2.77 4.62
CA GLY A 217 -22.51 -3.98 3.81
C GLY A 217 -22.72 -3.73 2.33
N VAL A 218 -22.46 -2.52 1.81
CA VAL A 218 -22.54 -2.26 0.36
C VAL A 218 -21.37 -2.96 -0.35
N PRO A 219 -21.63 -3.82 -1.36
CA PRO A 219 -20.58 -4.56 -2.06
C PRO A 219 -19.52 -3.66 -2.71
N ALA A 220 -18.26 -4.09 -2.66
CA ALA A 220 -17.11 -3.34 -3.20
C ALA A 220 -17.25 -3.02 -4.70
N GLU A 221 -17.88 -3.91 -5.46
CA GLU A 221 -18.14 -3.75 -6.89
C GLU A 221 -19.05 -2.54 -7.17
N LYS A 222 -20.10 -2.36 -6.35
CA LYS A 222 -20.99 -1.18 -6.46
C LYS A 222 -20.25 0.10 -6.09
N LEU A 223 -19.44 0.05 -5.02
CA LEU A 223 -18.63 1.20 -4.58
C LEU A 223 -17.59 1.61 -5.64
N ALA A 224 -16.97 0.65 -6.32
CA ALA A 224 -16.03 0.91 -7.42
C ALA A 224 -16.71 1.61 -8.61
N GLY A 225 -17.98 1.30 -8.89
CA GLY A 225 -18.77 2.02 -9.88
C GLY A 225 -18.88 3.52 -9.57
N TYR A 226 -19.20 3.88 -8.34
CA TYR A 226 -19.26 5.29 -7.91
C TYR A 226 -17.88 5.97 -7.96
N TYR A 227 -16.82 5.24 -7.67
CA TYR A 227 -15.45 5.74 -7.74
C TYR A 227 -15.03 6.07 -9.17
N LYS A 228 -15.33 5.20 -10.14
CA LYS A 228 -15.03 5.39 -11.59
C LYS A 228 -15.83 6.53 -12.21
N VAL A 229 -17.11 6.66 -11.89
CA VAL A 229 -17.98 7.73 -12.42
C VAL A 229 -17.49 9.11 -11.96
N ALA A 230 -17.06 9.23 -10.71
CA ALA A 230 -16.51 10.47 -10.19
C ALA A 230 -15.19 10.88 -10.87
N ASN A 231 -14.38 9.92 -11.31
CA ASN A 231 -13.12 10.19 -12.04
C ASN A 231 -13.38 10.51 -13.52
N LYS A 232 -14.31 9.80 -14.18
CA LYS A 232 -14.63 10.01 -15.61
C LYS A 232 -15.29 11.36 -15.93
N LYS A 233 -15.99 11.98 -14.97
CA LYS A 233 -16.57 13.34 -15.10
C LYS A 233 -15.53 14.47 -15.09
N ARG A 234 -14.26 14.17 -14.90
CA ARG A 234 -13.17 15.15 -14.82
C ARG A 234 -12.19 15.10 -15.98
N ASP A 235 -12.30 14.05 -16.83
CA ASP A 235 -11.53 13.90 -18.07
C ASP A 235 -12.32 14.47 -19.29
N LEU A 236 -13.46 15.17 -19.05
CA LEU A 236 -14.25 15.98 -19.99
C LEU A 236 -14.20 17.46 -19.59
#